data_b0222301ae88b519cd237ec262ec253e
#
_entry.id   b0222301ae88b519cd237ec262ec253e
#
_cell.length_a   1.000
_cell.length_b   1.000
_cell.length_c   1.000
_cell.angle_alpha   90.00
_cell.angle_beta   90.00
_cell.angle_gamma   90.00
#
_symmetry.space_group_name_H-M   'P 1'
#
loop_
_entity.id
_entity.type
_entity.pdbx_description
1 polymer ?
#
loop_
_entity_poly.entity_id
_entity_poly.type
_entity_poly.pdbx_seq_one_letter_code
_entity_poly.pdbx_strand_id
1 'polypeptide(L)'
;MKKGAIMKDLSNENVIHIKKDGIEYLQFRKLLEYSDVIKHGYSIGLDRNFRTARAKNVEPLSEKEYNRAIKDYKELADSIGIEYINIAKPNQAHTKNIKRVDKKINQDRPDFNLDEYSLTDGLATNNKNIALATTNADCILMLFFDPVKKVIANVHSGWKGTLQRISIEAVDKMKQEYGCNPQDIICCICPSIRKCHFKVHRDVQEPYYNEFKDLEEINQLIVPIPGEDRWTIDTVEINKIILKQAGLKAENIIDSGICSVCNSDQIHSFRVEKEEYGLGTAIIELM
;
A
#
# COMPACT_ATOMS: atom_id res chain seq x y z
N MET A 1 -9.82 -18.14 18.82
CA MET A 1 -9.45 -16.73 19.06
C MET A 1 -8.83 -16.64 20.44
N LYS A 2 -7.54 -16.35 20.56
CA LYS A 2 -6.91 -16.06 21.87
C LYS A 2 -7.38 -14.66 22.30
N LYS A 3 -8.30 -14.58 23.24
CA LYS A 3 -8.72 -13.35 23.91
C LYS A 3 -7.53 -12.79 24.69
N GLY A 4 -7.14 -11.54 24.39
CA GLY A 4 -6.35 -10.72 25.32
C GLY A 4 -4.85 -10.62 25.07
N ALA A 5 -4.31 -10.87 23.88
CA ALA A 5 -2.95 -10.44 23.59
C ALA A 5 -2.95 -8.90 23.47
N ILE A 6 -2.21 -8.22 24.34
CA ILE A 6 -1.95 -6.78 24.22
C ILE A 6 -1.16 -6.60 22.93
N MET A 7 -1.75 -5.90 21.94
CA MET A 7 -1.04 -5.61 20.70
C MET A 7 0.18 -4.74 20.99
N LYS A 8 1.32 -5.14 20.43
CA LYS A 8 2.58 -4.41 20.55
C LYS A 8 2.43 -3.03 19.89
N ASP A 9 2.97 -2.01 20.53
CA ASP A 9 3.11 -0.70 19.90
C ASP A 9 4.12 -0.78 18.74
N LEU A 10 3.67 -0.40 17.54
CA LEU A 10 4.45 -0.38 16.31
C LEU A 10 5.00 1.01 15.98
N SER A 11 4.84 1.99 16.88
CA SER A 11 5.40 3.33 16.69
C SER A 11 6.93 3.27 16.57
N ASN A 12 7.46 4.13 15.68
CA ASN A 12 8.89 4.34 15.50
C ASN A 12 9.16 5.77 15.02
N GLU A 13 10.37 6.05 14.53
CA GLU A 13 10.76 7.36 14.03
C GLU A 13 9.89 7.86 12.86
N ASN A 14 9.34 6.94 12.03
CA ASN A 14 8.60 7.27 10.81
C ASN A 14 7.09 7.17 10.96
N VAL A 15 6.59 6.34 11.89
CA VAL A 15 5.16 6.10 12.08
C VAL A 15 4.75 6.22 13.53
N ILE A 16 3.47 6.53 13.74
CA ILE A 16 2.80 6.48 15.05
C ILE A 16 1.66 5.47 14.98
N HIS A 17 1.58 4.59 15.98
CA HIS A 17 0.49 3.62 16.16
C HIS A 17 -0.62 4.26 17.00
N ILE A 18 -1.77 4.42 16.40
CA ILE A 18 -2.94 5.04 17.00
C ILE A 18 -3.94 3.96 17.40
N LYS A 19 -4.45 4.07 18.62
CA LYS A 19 -5.53 3.25 19.17
C LYS A 19 -6.67 4.16 19.57
N LYS A 20 -7.78 4.08 18.83
CA LYS A 20 -8.93 4.95 19.06
C LYS A 20 -10.22 4.15 18.87
N ASP A 21 -11.08 4.13 19.90
CA ASP A 21 -12.41 3.50 19.86
C ASP A 21 -12.41 2.03 19.40
N GLY A 22 -11.36 1.27 19.76
CA GLY A 22 -11.18 -0.12 19.35
C GLY A 22 -10.67 -0.29 17.93
N ILE A 23 -10.31 0.80 17.25
CA ILE A 23 -9.66 0.80 15.93
C ILE A 23 -8.19 1.07 16.11
N GLU A 24 -7.35 0.28 15.44
CA GLU A 24 -5.90 0.47 15.46
C GLU A 24 -5.39 0.71 14.05
N TYR A 25 -4.53 1.72 13.87
CA TYR A 25 -3.94 2.08 12.59
C TYR A 25 -2.62 2.83 12.78
N LEU A 26 -1.82 2.88 11.72
CA LEU A 26 -0.59 3.66 11.66
C LEU A 26 -0.80 4.94 10.85
N GLN A 27 -0.15 6.01 11.30
CA GLN A 27 0.01 7.24 10.52
C GLN A 27 1.48 7.58 10.35
N PHE A 28 1.86 8.07 9.18
CA PHE A 28 3.21 8.54 8.92
C PHE A 28 3.43 9.93 9.52
N ARG A 29 4.45 10.10 10.35
CA ARG A 29 4.79 11.39 10.98
C ARG A 29 5.00 12.49 9.94
N LYS A 30 5.65 12.15 8.81
CA LYS A 30 5.88 13.09 7.71
C LYS A 30 4.58 13.60 7.08
N LEU A 31 3.57 12.77 6.91
CA LEU A 31 2.28 13.17 6.36
C LEU A 31 1.42 13.92 7.40
N LEU A 32 1.64 13.70 8.70
CA LEU A 32 0.97 14.46 9.77
C LEU A 32 1.39 15.94 9.81
N GLU A 33 2.56 16.31 9.24
CA GLU A 33 2.95 17.72 9.05
C GLU A 33 1.96 18.48 8.15
N TYR A 34 1.12 17.76 7.39
CA TYR A 34 0.12 18.29 6.47
C TYR A 34 -1.32 17.88 6.85
N SER A 35 -1.56 17.70 8.15
CA SER A 35 -2.87 17.21 8.67
C SER A 35 -4.04 18.17 8.43
N ASP A 36 -3.77 19.41 8.04
CA ASP A 36 -4.75 20.40 7.56
C ASP A 36 -5.09 20.27 6.07
N VAL A 37 -4.36 19.43 5.32
CA VAL A 37 -4.53 19.25 3.87
C VAL A 37 -4.89 17.81 3.51
N ILE A 38 -4.35 16.83 4.24
CA ILE A 38 -4.58 15.41 3.96
C ILE A 38 -4.92 14.63 5.23
N LYS A 39 -5.69 13.57 5.06
CA LYS A 39 -5.89 12.50 6.04
C LYS A 39 -5.34 11.20 5.50
N HIS A 40 -4.80 10.37 6.36
CA HIS A 40 -4.27 9.06 5.94
C HIS A 40 -4.24 8.08 7.10
N GLY A 41 -4.16 6.79 6.77
CA GLY A 41 -3.93 5.72 7.75
C GLY A 41 -3.67 4.38 7.07
N TYR A 42 -2.97 3.50 7.79
CA TYR A 42 -2.79 2.09 7.45
C TYR A 42 -3.35 1.22 8.58
N SER A 43 -4.28 0.32 8.26
CA SER A 43 -5.00 -0.51 9.24
C SER A 43 -4.09 -1.51 9.96
N ILE A 44 -4.35 -1.71 11.25
CA ILE A 44 -3.73 -2.72 12.11
C ILE A 44 -4.83 -3.58 12.73
N GLY A 45 -4.55 -4.85 13.00
CA GLY A 45 -5.45 -5.80 13.62
C GLY A 45 -5.92 -6.90 12.67
N LEU A 46 -5.88 -8.15 13.14
CA LEU A 46 -6.31 -9.33 12.38
C LEU A 46 -7.81 -9.59 12.47
N ASP A 47 -8.51 -8.87 13.32
CA ASP A 47 -9.96 -8.94 13.49
C ASP A 47 -10.72 -8.20 12.39
N ARG A 48 -10.01 -7.46 11.51
CA ARG A 48 -10.54 -6.69 10.38
C ARG A 48 -10.05 -7.25 9.05
N ASN A 49 -10.88 -7.16 8.02
CA ASN A 49 -10.53 -7.64 6.69
C ASN A 49 -11.13 -6.73 5.61
N PHE A 50 -10.28 -6.02 4.92
CA PHE A 50 -10.66 -5.02 3.91
C PHE A 50 -10.83 -5.60 2.49
N ARG A 51 -11.12 -6.89 2.39
CA ARG A 51 -11.36 -7.56 1.12
C ARG A 51 -12.77 -7.26 0.59
N THR A 52 -12.87 -6.54 -0.52
CA THR A 52 -14.14 -6.20 -1.20
C THR A 52 -14.35 -6.96 -2.51
N ALA A 53 -13.34 -7.68 -2.99
CA ALA A 53 -13.42 -8.54 -4.15
C ALA A 53 -12.42 -9.69 -4.03
N ARG A 54 -12.65 -10.78 -4.75
CA ARG A 54 -11.69 -11.88 -4.96
C ARG A 54 -11.12 -11.82 -6.37
N ALA A 55 -10.02 -12.53 -6.58
CA ALA A 55 -9.43 -12.67 -7.90
C ALA A 55 -10.42 -13.29 -8.89
N LYS A 56 -10.28 -12.96 -10.16
CA LYS A 56 -11.05 -13.58 -11.24
C LYS A 56 -10.88 -15.12 -11.18
N ASN A 57 -11.96 -15.85 -11.34
CA ASN A 57 -12.03 -17.32 -11.24
C ASN A 57 -11.92 -17.90 -9.81
N VAL A 58 -12.09 -17.09 -8.78
CA VAL A 58 -12.31 -17.54 -7.40
C VAL A 58 -13.77 -17.27 -7.04
N GLU A 59 -14.37 -18.14 -6.20
CA GLU A 59 -15.73 -17.92 -5.70
C GLU A 59 -15.92 -16.48 -5.21
N PRO A 60 -16.99 -15.77 -5.61
CA PRO A 60 -17.27 -14.43 -5.13
C PRO A 60 -17.33 -14.37 -3.61
N LEU A 61 -17.12 -13.19 -3.05
CA LEU A 61 -17.37 -12.98 -1.62
C LEU A 61 -18.86 -13.23 -1.33
N SER A 62 -19.13 -13.92 -0.22
CA SER A 62 -20.47 -13.96 0.33
C SER A 62 -20.93 -12.54 0.73
N GLU A 63 -22.21 -12.30 0.75
CA GLU A 63 -22.79 -11.05 1.22
C GLU A 63 -22.33 -10.71 2.65
N LYS A 64 -22.20 -11.71 3.50
CA LYS A 64 -21.68 -11.55 4.88
C LYS A 64 -20.24 -11.05 4.92
N GLU A 65 -19.37 -11.61 4.08
CA GLU A 65 -17.94 -11.19 4.00
C GLU A 65 -17.85 -9.77 3.44
N TYR A 66 -18.60 -9.46 2.39
CA TYR A 66 -18.64 -8.14 1.80
C TYR A 66 -19.13 -7.09 2.82
N ASN A 67 -20.27 -7.34 3.47
CA ASN A 67 -20.84 -6.43 4.48
C ASN A 67 -19.89 -6.22 5.67
N ARG A 68 -19.12 -7.25 6.04
CA ARG A 68 -18.08 -7.11 7.05
C ARG A 68 -16.97 -6.17 6.59
N ALA A 69 -16.45 -6.35 5.38
CA ALA A 69 -15.41 -5.46 4.83
C ALA A 69 -15.91 -4.01 4.75
N ILE A 70 -17.16 -3.80 4.36
CA ILE A 70 -17.80 -2.48 4.35
C ILE A 70 -17.83 -1.86 5.75
N LYS A 71 -18.21 -2.64 6.77
CA LYS A 71 -18.18 -2.19 8.16
C LYS A 71 -16.77 -1.82 8.61
N ASP A 72 -15.77 -2.68 8.29
CA ASP A 72 -14.37 -2.45 8.67
C ASP A 72 -13.82 -1.17 8.01
N TYR A 73 -14.16 -0.91 6.73
CA TYR A 73 -13.83 0.35 6.05
C TYR A 73 -14.47 1.55 6.70
N LYS A 74 -15.76 1.46 7.05
CA LYS A 74 -16.49 2.57 7.68
C LYS A 74 -15.86 2.94 9.01
N GLU A 75 -15.62 1.96 9.88
CA GLU A 75 -15.05 2.19 11.20
C GLU A 75 -13.62 2.78 11.12
N LEU A 76 -12.78 2.30 10.20
CA LEU A 76 -11.45 2.85 9.98
C LEU A 76 -11.52 4.28 9.43
N ALA A 77 -12.36 4.53 8.42
CA ALA A 77 -12.53 5.85 7.83
C ALA A 77 -13.00 6.87 8.87
N ASP A 78 -14.03 6.53 9.66
CA ASP A 78 -14.55 7.37 10.74
C ASP A 78 -13.44 7.70 11.78
N SER A 79 -12.61 6.73 12.15
CA SER A 79 -11.48 6.93 13.07
C SER A 79 -10.44 7.89 12.55
N ILE A 80 -10.16 7.85 11.24
CA ILE A 80 -9.20 8.75 10.55
C ILE A 80 -9.85 10.12 10.30
N GLY A 81 -11.19 10.19 10.30
CA GLY A 81 -11.96 11.39 9.97
C GLY A 81 -12.21 11.54 8.48
N ILE A 82 -12.27 10.44 7.74
CA ILE A 82 -12.61 10.34 6.31
C ILE A 82 -14.07 9.92 6.20
N GLU A 83 -14.82 10.54 5.30
CA GLU A 83 -16.16 10.05 4.98
C GLU A 83 -16.05 8.76 4.15
N TYR A 84 -16.59 7.67 4.68
CA TYR A 84 -16.54 6.35 4.05
C TYR A 84 -17.01 6.35 2.58
N ILE A 85 -18.03 7.14 2.27
CA ILE A 85 -18.56 7.22 0.90
C ILE A 85 -17.60 7.88 -0.11
N ASN A 86 -16.54 8.54 0.38
CA ASN A 86 -15.51 9.16 -0.46
C ASN A 86 -14.46 8.15 -0.96
N ILE A 87 -14.46 6.91 -0.47
CA ILE A 87 -13.40 5.95 -0.77
C ILE A 87 -13.56 5.41 -2.20
N ALA A 88 -12.51 5.59 -3.01
CA ALA A 88 -12.29 4.92 -4.28
C ALA A 88 -11.20 3.85 -4.14
N LYS A 89 -11.44 2.65 -4.63
CA LYS A 89 -10.52 1.51 -4.53
C LYS A 89 -10.41 0.78 -5.87
N PRO A 90 -9.18 0.52 -6.37
CA PRO A 90 -8.97 -0.22 -7.60
C PRO A 90 -9.22 -1.72 -7.42
N ASN A 91 -9.49 -2.41 -8.50
CA ASN A 91 -9.43 -3.86 -8.56
C ASN A 91 -8.00 -4.29 -8.89
N GLN A 92 -7.19 -4.49 -7.83
CA GLN A 92 -5.78 -4.80 -7.92
C GLN A 92 -5.52 -6.13 -8.62
N ALA A 93 -4.60 -6.14 -9.57
CA ALA A 93 -4.31 -7.29 -10.44
C ALA A 93 -2.81 -7.52 -10.66
N HIS A 94 -1.95 -6.90 -9.83
CA HIS A 94 -0.49 -6.97 -9.91
C HIS A 94 0.06 -6.46 -11.25
N THR A 95 -0.53 -5.38 -11.76
CA THR A 95 -0.10 -4.65 -12.96
C THR A 95 0.76 -3.44 -12.57
N LYS A 96 1.09 -2.59 -13.55
CA LYS A 96 1.67 -1.27 -13.31
C LYS A 96 0.70 -0.13 -13.63
N ASN A 97 -0.58 -0.44 -13.83
CA ASN A 97 -1.58 0.53 -14.25
C ASN A 97 -2.01 1.41 -13.09
N ILE A 98 -1.96 2.73 -13.31
CA ILE A 98 -2.44 3.74 -12.38
C ILE A 98 -3.47 4.60 -13.11
N LYS A 99 -4.62 4.79 -12.49
CA LYS A 99 -5.70 5.59 -13.06
C LYS A 99 -5.96 6.85 -12.26
N ARG A 100 -6.39 7.88 -12.98
CA ARG A 100 -6.86 9.12 -12.41
C ARG A 100 -8.29 8.95 -11.92
N VAL A 101 -8.62 9.56 -10.78
CA VAL A 101 -9.97 9.68 -10.25
C VAL A 101 -10.35 11.15 -10.30
N ASP A 102 -11.23 11.51 -11.26
CA ASP A 102 -11.59 12.91 -11.51
C ASP A 102 -12.78 13.39 -10.68
N LYS A 103 -13.69 12.48 -10.37
CA LYS A 103 -14.90 12.80 -9.62
C LYS A 103 -15.39 11.55 -8.90
N LYS A 104 -16.16 11.76 -7.86
CA LYS A 104 -16.90 10.70 -7.21
C LYS A 104 -17.95 10.16 -8.20
N ILE A 105 -17.90 8.88 -8.46
CA ILE A 105 -18.78 8.24 -9.44
C ILE A 105 -20.18 7.98 -8.83
N ASN A 106 -20.22 7.68 -7.53
CA ASN A 106 -21.46 7.44 -6.82
C ASN A 106 -21.51 8.26 -5.54
N GLN A 107 -22.62 8.98 -5.33
CA GLN A 107 -22.83 9.81 -4.13
C GLN A 107 -23.37 9.04 -2.93
N ASP A 108 -23.88 7.82 -3.16
CA ASP A 108 -24.59 7.05 -2.12
C ASP A 108 -23.77 5.89 -1.56
N ARG A 109 -22.65 5.55 -2.19
CA ARG A 109 -21.76 4.46 -1.76
C ARG A 109 -20.33 4.68 -2.22
N PRO A 110 -19.33 4.06 -1.56
CA PRO A 110 -17.94 4.11 -2.02
C PRO A 110 -17.74 3.41 -3.37
N ASP A 111 -16.79 3.89 -4.13
CA ASP A 111 -16.43 3.34 -5.43
C ASP A 111 -15.41 2.19 -5.26
N PHE A 112 -15.90 1.00 -4.86
CA PHE A 112 -15.07 -0.18 -4.71
C PHE A 112 -15.07 -1.03 -5.97
N ASN A 113 -13.86 -1.27 -6.51
CA ASN A 113 -13.61 -2.23 -7.59
C ASN A 113 -14.51 -2.03 -8.82
N LEU A 114 -14.78 -0.78 -9.19
CA LEU A 114 -15.53 -0.48 -10.42
C LEU A 114 -14.82 -1.06 -11.65
N ASP A 115 -15.59 -1.40 -12.67
CA ASP A 115 -15.03 -1.86 -13.96
C ASP A 115 -14.04 -0.86 -14.55
N GLU A 116 -14.29 0.43 -14.35
CA GLU A 116 -13.39 1.53 -14.71
C GLU A 116 -12.00 1.37 -14.07
N TYR A 117 -11.91 0.80 -12.87
CA TYR A 117 -10.65 0.56 -12.16
C TYR A 117 -10.19 -0.90 -12.21
N SER A 118 -10.71 -1.68 -13.17
CA SER A 118 -10.24 -3.05 -13.39
C SER A 118 -8.79 -3.07 -13.88
N LEU A 119 -8.05 -4.12 -13.54
CA LEU A 119 -6.64 -4.31 -13.87
C LEU A 119 -5.78 -3.07 -13.50
N THR A 120 -6.08 -2.45 -12.37
CA THR A 120 -5.45 -1.23 -11.90
C THR A 120 -4.90 -1.45 -10.49
N ASP A 121 -3.66 -1.04 -10.28
CA ASP A 121 -2.95 -1.22 -9.01
C ASP A 121 -2.61 0.10 -8.32
N GLY A 122 -3.06 1.21 -8.86
CA GLY A 122 -2.94 2.52 -8.23
C GLY A 122 -3.97 3.52 -8.73
N LEU A 123 -4.33 4.46 -7.88
CA LEU A 123 -5.21 5.60 -8.18
C LEU A 123 -4.50 6.89 -7.82
N ALA A 124 -4.79 7.96 -8.57
CA ALA A 124 -4.30 9.31 -8.30
C ALA A 124 -5.41 10.34 -8.47
N THR A 125 -5.39 11.42 -7.67
CA THR A 125 -6.36 12.52 -7.76
C THR A 125 -5.79 13.83 -7.19
N ASN A 126 -6.32 14.95 -7.65
CA ASN A 126 -6.19 16.26 -7.03
C ASN A 126 -7.54 16.81 -6.54
N ASN A 127 -8.57 15.98 -6.55
CA ASN A 127 -9.89 16.37 -6.08
C ASN A 127 -9.99 16.17 -4.57
N LYS A 128 -10.55 17.17 -3.89
CA LYS A 128 -10.90 17.07 -2.47
C LYS A 128 -12.05 16.10 -2.27
N ASN A 129 -12.13 15.55 -1.06
CA ASN A 129 -13.19 14.61 -0.67
C ASN A 129 -13.24 13.35 -1.55
N ILE A 130 -12.07 12.93 -2.08
CA ILE A 130 -11.86 11.63 -2.68
C ILE A 130 -10.75 10.96 -1.89
N ALA A 131 -11.09 9.85 -1.23
CA ALA A 131 -10.16 9.01 -0.51
C ALA A 131 -9.71 7.84 -1.38
N LEU A 132 -8.43 7.67 -1.56
CA LEU A 132 -7.86 6.57 -2.34
C LEU A 132 -7.46 5.44 -1.39
N ALA A 133 -7.91 4.21 -1.66
CA ALA A 133 -7.56 3.05 -0.84
C ALA A 133 -6.94 1.93 -1.69
N THR A 134 -5.91 1.28 -1.16
CA THR A 134 -5.35 0.02 -1.66
C THR A 134 -5.21 -0.98 -0.53
N THR A 135 -5.12 -2.28 -0.85
CA THR A 135 -5.07 -3.35 0.15
C THR A 135 -3.86 -4.26 -0.04
N ASN A 136 -3.40 -4.83 1.05
CA ASN A 136 -2.33 -5.83 1.01
C ASN A 136 -2.46 -6.92 2.09
N ALA A 137 -1.76 -8.01 1.81
CA ALA A 137 -1.17 -8.94 2.76
C ALA A 137 0.21 -9.26 2.20
N ASP A 138 1.25 -8.66 2.77
CA ASP A 138 2.66 -8.69 2.36
C ASP A 138 3.08 -7.73 1.23
N CYS A 139 2.25 -7.47 0.21
CA CYS A 139 2.63 -6.56 -0.87
C CYS A 139 2.88 -5.13 -0.35
N ILE A 140 3.71 -4.37 -1.05
CA ILE A 140 3.99 -2.98 -0.71
C ILE A 140 2.78 -2.11 -1.07
N LEU A 141 2.35 -1.24 -0.15
CA LEU A 141 1.47 -0.11 -0.45
C LEU A 141 2.27 1.18 -0.32
N MET A 142 2.04 2.12 -1.23
CA MET A 142 2.71 3.42 -1.23
C MET A 142 1.70 4.55 -1.28
N LEU A 143 1.78 5.47 -0.32
CA LEU A 143 1.02 6.71 -0.29
C LEU A 143 1.91 7.82 -0.83
N PHE A 144 1.47 8.46 -1.92
CA PHE A 144 2.15 9.61 -2.51
C PHE A 144 1.37 10.89 -2.22
N PHE A 145 2.09 11.97 -1.94
CA PHE A 145 1.53 13.29 -1.76
C PHE A 145 2.45 14.37 -2.31
N ASP A 146 1.93 15.25 -3.14
CA ASP A 146 2.59 16.49 -3.56
C ASP A 146 1.94 17.67 -2.81
N PRO A 147 2.63 18.30 -1.84
CA PRO A 147 2.07 19.39 -1.05
C PRO A 147 1.92 20.70 -1.84
N VAL A 148 2.67 20.87 -2.95
CA VAL A 148 2.63 22.06 -3.80
C VAL A 148 1.44 22.01 -4.74
N LYS A 149 1.26 20.90 -5.44
CA LYS A 149 0.16 20.68 -6.40
C LYS A 149 -1.11 20.18 -5.75
N LYS A 150 -1.04 19.72 -4.48
CA LYS A 150 -2.14 19.09 -3.75
C LYS A 150 -2.68 17.90 -4.55
N VAL A 151 -1.81 16.94 -4.81
CA VAL A 151 -2.11 15.68 -5.51
C VAL A 151 -1.77 14.53 -4.60
N ILE A 152 -2.63 13.53 -4.56
CA ILE A 152 -2.38 12.27 -3.86
C ILE A 152 -2.41 11.11 -4.84
N ALA A 153 -1.64 10.06 -4.52
CA ALA A 153 -1.83 8.74 -5.12
C ALA A 153 -1.68 7.64 -4.06
N ASN A 154 -2.35 6.52 -4.32
CA ASN A 154 -2.25 5.33 -3.48
C ASN A 154 -2.02 4.13 -4.40
N VAL A 155 -0.92 3.41 -4.19
CA VAL A 155 -0.38 2.44 -5.14
C VAL A 155 -0.07 1.12 -4.44
N HIS A 156 -0.55 0.02 -5.00
CA HIS A 156 -0.20 -1.33 -4.62
C HIS A 156 0.95 -1.84 -5.51
N SER A 157 2.06 -2.20 -4.90
CA SER A 157 3.22 -2.77 -5.57
C SER A 157 3.49 -4.18 -5.04
N GLY A 158 2.82 -5.17 -5.61
CA GLY A 158 3.22 -6.57 -5.45
C GLY A 158 4.56 -6.82 -6.14
N TRP A 159 5.11 -8.05 -6.03
CA TRP A 159 6.40 -8.37 -6.64
C TRP A 159 6.43 -8.10 -8.17
N LYS A 160 5.33 -8.38 -8.89
CA LYS A 160 5.21 -8.05 -10.32
C LYS A 160 5.13 -6.55 -10.57
N GLY A 161 4.46 -5.79 -9.69
CA GLY A 161 4.38 -4.33 -9.78
C GLY A 161 5.75 -3.68 -9.57
N THR A 162 6.52 -4.15 -8.59
CA THR A 162 7.91 -3.71 -8.38
C THR A 162 8.77 -4.02 -9.59
N LEU A 163 8.68 -5.25 -10.11
CA LEU A 163 9.42 -5.68 -11.31
C LEU A 163 9.10 -4.80 -12.53
N GLN A 164 7.85 -4.36 -12.67
CA GLN A 164 7.38 -3.46 -13.72
C GLN A 164 7.57 -1.97 -13.39
N ARG A 165 8.25 -1.64 -12.27
CA ARG A 165 8.56 -0.28 -11.82
C ARG A 165 7.31 0.60 -11.61
N ILE A 166 6.23 0.04 -11.02
CA ILE A 166 4.98 0.78 -10.79
C ILE A 166 5.17 2.07 -9.97
N SER A 167 6.17 2.13 -9.10
CA SER A 167 6.50 3.34 -8.33
C SER A 167 6.96 4.49 -9.23
N ILE A 168 7.67 4.22 -10.33
CA ILE A 168 8.00 5.24 -11.35
C ILE A 168 6.74 5.65 -12.11
N GLU A 169 5.91 4.70 -12.51
CA GLU A 169 4.64 5.00 -13.19
C GLU A 169 3.76 5.94 -12.35
N ALA A 170 3.80 5.82 -11.01
CA ALA A 170 3.09 6.72 -10.11
C ALA A 170 3.64 8.15 -10.20
N VAL A 171 4.96 8.30 -10.14
CA VAL A 171 5.63 9.61 -10.26
C VAL A 171 5.36 10.23 -11.62
N ASP A 172 5.47 9.44 -12.69
CA ASP A 172 5.21 9.91 -14.05
C ASP A 172 3.74 10.31 -14.25
N LYS A 173 2.80 9.56 -13.70
CA LYS A 173 1.37 9.90 -13.69
C LYS A 173 1.14 11.24 -12.98
N MET A 174 1.70 11.43 -11.79
CA MET A 174 1.58 12.70 -11.04
C MET A 174 2.22 13.86 -11.79
N LYS A 175 3.36 13.64 -12.45
CA LYS A 175 4.04 14.65 -13.26
C LYS A 175 3.25 15.02 -14.52
N GLN A 176 2.82 14.03 -15.29
CA GLN A 176 2.19 14.24 -16.60
C GLN A 176 0.78 14.81 -16.50
N GLU A 177 -0.03 14.30 -15.55
CA GLU A 177 -1.44 14.68 -15.46
C GLU A 177 -1.72 15.85 -14.52
N TYR A 178 -0.81 16.11 -13.55
CA TYR A 178 -1.03 17.14 -12.55
C TYR A 178 0.09 18.19 -12.49
N GLY A 179 1.17 18.01 -13.27
CA GLY A 179 2.31 18.93 -13.30
C GLY A 179 3.11 18.93 -12.00
N CYS A 180 3.14 17.79 -11.28
CA CYS A 180 3.95 17.63 -10.09
C CYS A 180 5.44 17.67 -10.43
N ASN A 181 6.24 18.27 -9.55
CA ASN A 181 7.69 18.14 -9.60
C ASN A 181 8.10 16.95 -8.70
N PRO A 182 8.81 15.93 -9.23
CA PRO A 182 9.22 14.79 -8.42
C PRO A 182 9.96 15.15 -7.12
N GLN A 183 10.69 16.28 -7.10
CA GLN A 183 11.39 16.73 -5.89
C GLN A 183 10.46 17.19 -4.76
N ASP A 184 9.20 17.51 -5.08
CA ASP A 184 8.21 17.94 -4.10
C ASP A 184 7.34 16.76 -3.61
N ILE A 185 7.36 15.64 -4.34
CA ILE A 185 6.56 14.45 -4.00
C ILE A 185 7.13 13.75 -2.77
N ILE A 186 6.27 13.48 -1.81
CA ILE A 186 6.51 12.64 -0.63
C ILE A 186 5.93 11.25 -0.93
N CYS A 187 6.70 10.19 -0.70
CA CYS A 187 6.26 8.79 -0.82
C CYS A 187 6.43 8.07 0.53
N CYS A 188 5.34 7.54 1.07
CA CYS A 188 5.35 6.76 2.31
C CYS A 188 5.07 5.29 2.01
N ILE A 189 6.03 4.41 2.37
CA ILE A 189 5.98 2.96 2.15
C ILE A 189 5.40 2.29 3.39
N CYS A 190 4.20 1.72 3.26
CA CYS A 190 3.47 1.06 4.33
C CYS A 190 4.11 -0.27 4.77
N PRO A 191 3.67 -0.86 5.90
CA PRO A 191 4.05 -2.21 6.30
C PRO A 191 3.87 -3.23 5.16
N SER A 192 4.90 -4.04 4.95
CA SER A 192 4.94 -5.05 3.88
C SER A 192 5.93 -6.16 4.23
N ILE A 193 5.97 -7.23 3.45
CA ILE A 193 7.04 -8.22 3.58
C ILE A 193 8.39 -7.59 3.26
N ARG A 194 9.40 -7.90 4.08
CA ARG A 194 10.76 -7.35 3.96
C ARG A 194 11.72 -8.43 3.51
N LYS A 195 12.94 -8.04 3.13
CA LYS A 195 14.05 -8.93 2.77
C LYS A 195 14.20 -10.12 3.73
N CYS A 196 14.02 -9.92 5.03
CA CYS A 196 14.13 -10.98 6.05
C CYS A 196 13.18 -12.17 5.81
N HIS A 197 12.05 -11.96 5.11
CA HIS A 197 11.04 -12.99 4.87
C HIS A 197 10.63 -13.16 3.39
N PHE A 198 11.01 -12.22 2.50
CA PHE A 198 10.73 -12.37 1.08
C PHE A 198 11.73 -13.30 0.42
N LYS A 199 11.55 -14.60 0.71
CA LYS A 199 12.32 -15.71 0.12
C LYS A 199 11.61 -16.22 -1.12
N VAL A 200 12.35 -16.32 -2.22
CA VAL A 200 11.83 -16.68 -3.55
C VAL A 200 12.68 -17.75 -4.22
N HIS A 201 12.11 -18.43 -5.20
CA HIS A 201 12.82 -19.34 -6.09
C HIS A 201 13.33 -18.60 -7.34
N ARG A 202 14.01 -19.33 -8.22
CA ARG A 202 14.65 -18.81 -9.42
C ARG A 202 13.69 -18.12 -10.38
N ASP A 203 12.46 -18.59 -10.47
CA ASP A 203 11.38 -18.05 -11.32
C ASP A 203 11.03 -16.58 -11.00
N VAL A 204 11.24 -16.14 -9.77
CA VAL A 204 11.10 -14.74 -9.35
C VAL A 204 12.46 -14.04 -9.32
N GLN A 205 13.52 -14.71 -8.85
CA GLN A 205 14.85 -14.12 -8.71
C GLN A 205 15.43 -13.70 -10.06
N GLU A 206 15.37 -14.56 -11.08
CA GLU A 206 15.98 -14.30 -12.38
C GLU A 206 15.37 -13.08 -13.10
N PRO A 207 14.03 -12.92 -13.20
CA PRO A 207 13.44 -11.68 -13.69
C PRO A 207 13.88 -10.42 -12.94
N TYR A 208 13.96 -10.49 -11.59
CA TYR A 208 14.43 -9.36 -10.78
C TYR A 208 15.90 -9.02 -11.07
N TYR A 209 16.78 -10.01 -11.12
CA TYR A 209 18.17 -9.78 -11.43
C TYR A 209 18.34 -9.15 -12.82
N ASN A 210 17.64 -9.66 -13.82
CA ASN A 210 17.73 -9.15 -15.19
C ASN A 210 17.23 -7.71 -15.32
N GLU A 211 16.13 -7.36 -14.61
CA GLU A 211 15.55 -6.01 -14.62
C GLU A 211 16.41 -4.99 -13.87
N PHE A 212 17.05 -5.40 -12.78
CA PHE A 212 17.71 -4.49 -11.85
C PHE A 212 19.25 -4.67 -11.81
N LYS A 213 19.85 -5.46 -12.71
CA LYS A 213 21.30 -5.76 -12.74
C LYS A 213 22.19 -4.52 -12.86
N ASP A 214 21.66 -3.41 -13.38
CA ASP A 214 22.38 -2.15 -13.53
C ASP A 214 22.39 -1.31 -12.23
N LEU A 215 21.68 -1.75 -11.17
CA LEU A 215 21.79 -1.14 -9.85
C LEU A 215 23.10 -1.53 -9.20
N GLU A 216 23.84 -0.55 -8.70
CA GLU A 216 25.14 -0.76 -8.06
C GLU A 216 25.05 -1.73 -6.88
N GLU A 217 23.94 -1.68 -6.13
CA GLU A 217 23.69 -2.49 -4.94
C GLU A 217 23.04 -3.86 -5.22
N ILE A 218 22.87 -4.28 -6.47
CA ILE A 218 22.05 -5.45 -6.84
C ILE A 218 22.43 -6.71 -6.06
N ASN A 219 23.72 -6.96 -5.83
CA ASN A 219 24.21 -8.12 -5.08
C ASN A 219 23.92 -8.05 -3.57
N GLN A 220 23.55 -6.87 -3.06
CA GLN A 220 23.08 -6.66 -1.68
C GLN A 220 21.55 -6.77 -1.60
N LEU A 221 20.84 -6.49 -2.69
CA LEU A 221 19.40 -6.52 -2.78
C LEU A 221 18.85 -7.92 -3.05
N ILE A 222 19.57 -8.70 -3.87
CA ILE A 222 19.24 -10.09 -4.22
C ILE A 222 20.35 -11.00 -3.70
N VAL A 223 20.07 -11.71 -2.61
CA VAL A 223 21.09 -12.49 -1.89
C VAL A 223 20.72 -13.98 -1.87
N PRO A 224 21.59 -14.88 -2.34
CA PRO A 224 21.35 -16.31 -2.24
C PRO A 224 21.30 -16.76 -0.79
N ILE A 225 20.47 -17.74 -0.49
CA ILE A 225 20.39 -18.34 0.84
C ILE A 225 21.35 -19.54 0.88
N PRO A 226 22.35 -19.55 1.77
CA PRO A 226 23.32 -20.64 1.83
C PRO A 226 22.64 -22.02 2.01
N GLY A 227 22.97 -22.97 1.14
CA GLY A 227 22.44 -24.33 1.18
C GLY A 227 21.01 -24.50 0.62
N GLU A 228 20.40 -23.46 0.06
CA GLU A 228 19.07 -23.50 -0.52
C GLU A 228 19.09 -23.01 -1.99
N ASP A 229 18.23 -23.56 -2.85
CA ASP A 229 17.95 -22.99 -4.19
C ASP A 229 16.89 -21.87 -4.08
N ARG A 230 17.18 -20.89 -3.22
CA ARG A 230 16.33 -19.72 -2.95
C ARG A 230 17.17 -18.48 -2.70
N TRP A 231 16.53 -17.32 -2.86
CA TRP A 231 17.12 -16.00 -2.65
C TRP A 231 16.21 -15.14 -1.76
N THR A 232 16.81 -14.23 -1.03
CA THR A 232 16.07 -13.09 -0.44
C THR A 232 16.16 -11.91 -1.38
N ILE A 233 15.05 -11.18 -1.55
CA ILE A 233 15.01 -9.93 -2.34
C ILE A 233 14.52 -8.79 -1.47
N ASP A 234 15.21 -7.64 -1.52
CA ASP A 234 14.78 -6.41 -0.88
C ASP A 234 13.95 -5.55 -1.84
N THR A 235 12.67 -5.89 -1.99
CA THR A 235 11.74 -5.17 -2.87
C THR A 235 11.47 -3.75 -2.39
N VAL A 236 11.57 -3.49 -1.10
CA VAL A 236 11.39 -2.15 -0.54
C VAL A 236 12.56 -1.26 -0.89
N GLU A 237 13.79 -1.73 -0.68
CA GLU A 237 14.98 -0.94 -1.04
C GLU A 237 15.08 -0.72 -2.55
N ILE A 238 14.71 -1.72 -3.38
CA ILE A 238 14.58 -1.53 -4.84
C ILE A 238 13.61 -0.37 -5.15
N ASN A 239 12.40 -0.35 -4.56
CA ASN A 239 11.46 0.75 -4.78
C ASN A 239 12.03 2.10 -4.33
N LYS A 240 12.76 2.16 -3.22
CA LYS A 240 13.41 3.41 -2.75
C LYS A 240 14.46 3.91 -3.75
N ILE A 241 15.27 3.00 -4.30
CA ILE A 241 16.29 3.36 -5.29
C ILE A 241 15.65 3.88 -6.58
N ILE A 242 14.65 3.17 -7.12
CA ILE A 242 14.00 3.59 -8.37
C ILE A 242 13.16 4.87 -8.18
N LEU A 243 12.62 5.14 -6.99
CA LEU A 243 11.97 6.42 -6.68
C LEU A 243 12.98 7.59 -6.66
N LYS A 244 14.20 7.39 -6.13
CA LYS A 244 15.27 8.37 -6.23
C LYS A 244 15.67 8.62 -7.69
N GLN A 245 15.77 7.55 -8.50
CA GLN A 245 16.04 7.67 -9.95
C GLN A 245 14.91 8.43 -10.68
N ALA A 246 13.65 8.31 -10.23
CA ALA A 246 12.52 9.09 -10.74
C ALA A 246 12.53 10.56 -10.30
N GLY A 247 13.49 10.97 -9.46
CA GLY A 247 13.72 12.35 -9.04
C GLY A 247 13.17 12.72 -7.65
N LEU A 248 12.67 11.80 -6.86
CA LEU A 248 12.28 12.07 -5.48
C LEU A 248 13.53 12.33 -4.63
N LYS A 249 13.44 13.30 -3.71
CA LYS A 249 14.48 13.49 -2.70
C LYS A 249 14.48 12.33 -1.71
N ALA A 250 15.66 11.94 -1.24
CA ALA A 250 15.81 10.82 -0.29
C ALA A 250 15.02 11.05 1.01
N GLU A 251 14.98 12.28 1.52
CA GLU A 251 14.24 12.68 2.72
C GLU A 251 12.71 12.67 2.54
N ASN A 252 12.23 12.56 1.29
CA ASN A 252 10.82 12.46 0.96
C ASN A 252 10.35 10.99 0.74
N ILE A 253 11.26 10.02 0.84
CA ILE A 253 10.94 8.60 0.74
C ILE A 253 10.94 8.00 2.15
N ILE A 254 9.77 7.90 2.74
CA ILE A 254 9.56 7.50 4.13
C ILE A 254 9.15 6.03 4.18
N ASP A 255 9.96 5.21 4.81
CA ASP A 255 9.68 3.78 4.98
C ASP A 255 9.17 3.51 6.40
N SER A 256 8.05 2.80 6.54
CA SER A 256 7.53 2.38 7.85
C SER A 256 8.52 1.52 8.64
N GLY A 257 9.45 0.83 7.96
CA GLY A 257 10.40 -0.09 8.60
C GLY A 257 9.77 -1.39 9.12
N ILE A 258 8.46 -1.59 8.93
CA ILE A 258 7.69 -2.68 9.53
C ILE A 258 7.53 -3.85 8.56
N CYS A 259 7.95 -5.05 8.99
CA CYS A 259 7.72 -6.29 8.25
C CYS A 259 6.40 -6.93 8.67
N SER A 260 5.51 -7.21 7.70
CA SER A 260 4.23 -7.86 7.94
C SER A 260 4.39 -9.26 8.55
N VAL A 261 5.37 -10.03 8.09
CA VAL A 261 5.64 -11.39 8.61
C VAL A 261 6.19 -11.36 10.04
N CYS A 262 7.11 -10.42 10.36
CA CYS A 262 7.62 -10.28 11.72
C CYS A 262 6.54 -9.83 12.74
N ASN A 263 5.47 -9.20 12.24
CA ASN A 263 4.36 -8.69 13.04
C ASN A 263 3.03 -9.31 12.60
N SER A 264 3.06 -10.58 12.18
CA SER A 264 1.89 -11.32 11.70
C SER A 264 0.87 -11.65 12.79
N ASP A 265 1.17 -11.31 14.03
CA ASP A 265 0.23 -11.32 15.16
C ASP A 265 -0.74 -10.13 15.15
N GLN A 266 -0.46 -9.09 14.33
CA GLN A 266 -1.28 -7.87 14.23
C GLN A 266 -1.34 -7.25 12.81
N ILE A 267 -0.61 -7.79 11.84
CA ILE A 267 -0.66 -7.36 10.43
C ILE A 267 -0.91 -8.58 9.56
N HIS A 268 -1.88 -8.50 8.66
CA HIS A 268 -2.17 -9.57 7.71
C HIS A 268 -0.97 -9.90 6.83
N SER A 269 -0.71 -11.21 6.68
CA SER A 269 0.39 -11.72 5.89
C SER A 269 -0.01 -12.98 5.13
N PHE A 270 -0.05 -12.89 3.82
CA PHE A 270 -0.25 -14.08 2.95
C PHE A 270 0.81 -15.16 3.20
N ARG A 271 2.04 -14.76 3.49
CA ARG A 271 3.16 -15.68 3.77
C ARG A 271 2.87 -16.57 4.99
N VAL A 272 2.18 -16.03 5.99
CA VAL A 272 1.86 -16.72 7.27
C VAL A 272 0.47 -17.35 7.22
N GLU A 273 -0.56 -16.59 6.84
CA GLU A 273 -1.97 -17.01 6.88
C GLU A 273 -2.36 -17.92 5.71
N LYS A 274 -1.54 -17.95 4.64
CA LYS A 274 -1.80 -18.77 3.43
C LYS A 274 -3.14 -18.40 2.79
N GLU A 275 -3.96 -19.38 2.44
CA GLU A 275 -5.23 -19.19 1.71
C GLU A 275 -6.31 -18.47 2.52
N GLU A 276 -6.22 -18.51 3.85
CA GLU A 276 -7.17 -17.85 4.76
C GLU A 276 -6.81 -16.39 5.09
N TYR A 277 -5.81 -15.83 4.40
CA TYR A 277 -5.31 -14.49 4.69
C TYR A 277 -6.39 -13.41 4.60
N GLY A 278 -6.37 -12.50 5.57
CA GLY A 278 -7.08 -11.23 5.49
C GLY A 278 -6.30 -10.18 4.69
N LEU A 279 -6.92 -9.01 4.50
CA LEU A 279 -6.26 -7.85 3.88
C LEU A 279 -6.26 -6.66 4.82
N GLY A 280 -5.09 -6.05 4.99
CA GLY A 280 -4.96 -4.68 5.49
C GLY A 280 -5.25 -3.66 4.39
N THR A 281 -5.41 -2.39 4.77
CA THR A 281 -5.65 -1.28 3.83
C THR A 281 -4.84 -0.03 4.18
N ALA A 282 -4.40 0.69 3.16
CA ALA A 282 -3.91 2.06 3.28
C ALA A 282 -4.92 3.02 2.65
N ILE A 283 -5.21 4.14 3.31
CA ILE A 283 -6.15 5.16 2.82
C ILE A 283 -5.47 6.53 2.90
N ILE A 284 -5.70 7.38 1.89
CA ILE A 284 -5.29 8.78 1.87
C ILE A 284 -6.36 9.63 1.18
N GLU A 285 -6.67 10.81 1.72
CA GLU A 285 -7.67 11.77 1.20
C GLU A 285 -7.12 13.20 1.22
N LEU A 286 -7.46 13.99 0.21
CA LEU A 286 -7.34 15.46 0.21
C LEU A 286 -8.56 16.09 0.86
N MET A 287 -8.32 17.05 1.79
CA MET A 287 -9.38 17.82 2.47
C MET A 287 -9.71 19.12 1.74
#